data_3ea204dcb17e6c55db3227b28c903f8a
#
_entry.id   3ea204dcb17e6c55db3227b28c903f8a
#
_cell.length_a   1.000
_cell.length_b   1.000
_cell.length_c   1.000
_cell.angle_alpha   90.00
_cell.angle_beta   90.00
_cell.angle_gamma   90.00
#
_symmetry.space_group_name_H-M   'P 1'
#
loop_
_entity.id
_entity.type
_entity.pdbx_description
1 polymer ?
#
loop_
_entity_poly.entity_id
_entity_poly.type
_entity_poly.pdbx_seq_one_letter_code
_entity_poly.pdbx_strand_id
1 'polypeptide(L)'
;MTDSTITPPVEAPEQRPSEPSRHWPLRTAAVGYSAAWIVGLLLTSSSTDVTSSGSAIVREDAPQAAALTLQFLLTEGVAALALLIVVIGIWRATASGGARRIGLVAGVAAVAVSLTQTVLGVCLVEIAVRGHDAALASSLTITLNELDGVKMVLLAVLVFAVSAARWRRQVRFPIWLLPTGIATGVALVASAIGYLARSNAFSVAAWVSLPLLLIFVTAVGLCVRPGSQHDALGDGR
;
A
#
# COMPACT_ATOMS: atom_id res chain seq x y z
N MET A 1 15.34 -62.87 43.29
CA MET A 1 16.13 -61.69 42.84
C MET A 1 15.30 -60.98 41.82
N THR A 2 14.59 -59.94 42.25
CA THR A 2 13.72 -59.11 41.40
C THR A 2 14.49 -57.84 41.09
N ASP A 3 14.89 -57.70 39.82
CA ASP A 3 15.63 -56.54 39.28
C ASP A 3 14.63 -55.41 39.06
N SER A 4 14.67 -54.40 39.91
CA SER A 4 13.84 -53.22 39.82
C SER A 4 14.51 -52.15 38.89
N THR A 5 14.22 -52.21 37.61
CA THR A 5 14.65 -51.18 36.67
C THR A 5 13.95 -49.84 36.99
N ILE A 6 14.67 -48.93 37.63
CA ILE A 6 14.24 -47.58 37.90
C ILE A 6 14.30 -46.80 36.58
N THR A 7 13.12 -46.50 35.96
CA THR A 7 13.00 -45.61 34.80
C THR A 7 13.25 -44.19 35.28
N PRO A 8 14.21 -43.43 34.69
CA PRO A 8 14.43 -42.03 35.05
C PRO A 8 13.19 -41.18 34.72
N PRO A 9 12.88 -40.14 35.51
CA PRO A 9 11.76 -39.25 35.25
C PRO A 9 11.95 -38.55 33.90
N VAL A 10 10.93 -38.64 33.05
CA VAL A 10 10.83 -37.87 31.79
C VAL A 10 10.79 -36.40 32.18
N GLU A 11 11.87 -35.66 31.91
CA GLU A 11 11.91 -34.22 32.07
C GLU A 11 10.77 -33.61 31.21
N ALA A 12 9.87 -32.90 31.87
CA ALA A 12 8.81 -32.14 31.17
C ALA A 12 9.49 -31.15 30.21
N PRO A 13 9.00 -31.05 28.95
CA PRO A 13 9.58 -30.12 27.98
C PRO A 13 9.53 -28.69 28.53
N GLU A 14 10.70 -28.08 28.70
CA GLU A 14 10.85 -26.68 29.06
C GLU A 14 9.99 -25.83 28.13
N GLN A 15 8.96 -25.23 28.67
CA GLN A 15 8.15 -24.23 27.95
C GLN A 15 9.06 -23.03 27.60
N ARG A 16 9.62 -23.04 26.39
CA ARG A 16 10.35 -21.87 25.88
C ARG A 16 9.42 -20.66 25.94
N PRO A 17 9.88 -19.55 26.53
CA PRO A 17 9.11 -18.33 26.56
C PRO A 17 8.62 -18.02 25.14
N SER A 18 7.33 -17.77 24.97
CA SER A 18 6.73 -17.39 23.69
C SER A 18 7.43 -16.14 23.17
N GLU A 19 8.26 -16.26 22.12
CA GLU A 19 8.91 -15.13 21.48
C GLU A 19 7.83 -14.07 21.14
N PRO A 20 8.05 -12.79 21.49
CA PRO A 20 7.10 -11.74 21.19
C PRO A 20 6.82 -11.72 19.69
N SER A 21 5.56 -11.73 19.33
CA SER A 21 5.07 -11.98 17.99
C SER A 21 5.76 -11.07 16.96
N ARG A 22 6.58 -11.64 16.08
CA ARG A 22 7.37 -11.03 14.99
C ARG A 22 6.52 -10.28 13.94
N HIS A 23 5.20 -10.13 14.19
CA HIS A 23 4.21 -9.54 13.27
C HIS A 23 3.86 -8.08 13.57
N TRP A 24 4.37 -7.52 14.66
CA TRP A 24 4.04 -6.17 15.08
C TRP A 24 4.38 -5.10 14.02
N PRO A 25 5.55 -5.13 13.35
CA PRO A 25 5.88 -4.10 12.36
C PRO A 25 4.95 -4.10 11.13
N LEU A 26 4.46 -5.27 10.70
CA LEU A 26 3.54 -5.38 9.57
C LEU A 26 2.18 -4.76 9.88
N ARG A 27 1.62 -5.07 11.06
CA ARG A 27 0.33 -4.54 11.50
C ARG A 27 0.38 -3.02 11.69
N THR A 28 1.44 -2.53 12.34
CA THR A 28 1.64 -1.10 12.57
C THR A 28 1.80 -0.36 11.24
N ALA A 29 2.56 -0.90 10.29
CA ALA A 29 2.73 -0.31 8.98
C ALA A 29 1.40 -0.27 8.19
N ALA A 30 0.59 -1.33 8.24
CA ALA A 30 -0.69 -1.37 7.53
C ALA A 30 -1.69 -0.33 8.08
N VAL A 31 -1.75 -0.17 9.40
CA VAL A 31 -2.57 0.89 10.03
C VAL A 31 -1.98 2.26 9.76
N GLY A 32 -0.65 2.40 9.84
CA GLY A 32 0.07 3.64 9.57
C GLY A 32 -0.12 4.13 8.13
N TYR A 33 -0.18 3.22 7.16
CA TYR A 33 -0.50 3.53 5.77
C TYR A 33 -1.86 4.24 5.66
N SER A 34 -2.90 3.63 6.22
CA SER A 34 -4.26 4.22 6.16
C SER A 34 -4.36 5.50 6.98
N ALA A 35 -3.72 5.56 8.14
CA ALA A 35 -3.71 6.77 8.96
C ALA A 35 -3.03 7.95 8.25
N ALA A 36 -1.88 7.71 7.59
CA ALA A 36 -1.17 8.75 6.84
C ALA A 36 -2.03 9.31 5.68
N TRP A 37 -2.74 8.44 4.95
CA TRP A 37 -3.67 8.85 3.91
C TRP A 37 -4.84 9.65 4.47
N ILE A 38 -5.52 9.15 5.51
CA ILE A 38 -6.70 9.83 6.10
C ILE A 38 -6.29 11.20 6.66
N VAL A 39 -5.21 11.26 7.43
CA VAL A 39 -4.73 12.54 7.98
C VAL A 39 -4.32 13.48 6.85
N GLY A 40 -3.58 13.01 5.84
CA GLY A 40 -3.16 13.83 4.72
C GLY A 40 -4.34 14.44 3.96
N LEU A 41 -5.38 13.66 3.68
CA LEU A 41 -6.59 14.14 3.00
C LEU A 41 -7.40 15.16 3.82
N LEU A 42 -7.29 15.13 5.14
CA LEU A 42 -7.98 16.08 6.03
C LEU A 42 -7.24 17.43 6.17
N LEU A 43 -5.98 17.52 5.72
CA LEU A 43 -5.17 18.74 5.86
C LEU A 43 -5.55 19.83 4.87
N THR A 44 -6.07 19.46 3.70
CA THR A 44 -6.35 20.40 2.62
C THR A 44 -7.76 20.21 2.08
N SER A 45 -8.30 21.28 1.52
CA SER A 45 -9.61 21.30 0.85
C SER A 45 -9.48 21.69 -0.63
N SER A 46 -8.33 21.38 -1.27
CA SER A 46 -8.13 21.69 -2.69
C SER A 46 -9.18 21.00 -3.56
N SER A 47 -9.81 21.75 -4.43
CA SER A 47 -10.82 21.29 -5.39
C SER A 47 -10.30 21.29 -6.83
N THR A 48 -8.98 21.40 -7.00
CA THR A 48 -8.37 21.45 -8.35
C THR A 48 -8.58 20.13 -9.09
N ASP A 49 -9.19 20.24 -10.27
CA ASP A 49 -9.41 19.11 -11.19
C ASP A 49 -8.14 18.77 -11.96
N VAL A 50 -8.07 17.56 -12.52
CA VAL A 50 -6.96 17.11 -13.39
C VAL A 50 -6.75 17.99 -14.63
N THR A 51 -7.75 18.83 -14.96
CA THR A 51 -7.73 19.77 -16.10
C THR A 51 -7.54 21.22 -15.67
N SER A 52 -7.31 21.51 -14.38
CA SER A 52 -7.17 22.89 -13.88
C SER A 52 -5.98 23.60 -14.52
N SER A 53 -6.16 24.90 -14.81
CA SER A 53 -5.06 25.75 -15.31
C SER A 53 -4.04 26.05 -14.20
N GLY A 54 -2.77 26.27 -14.56
CA GLY A 54 -1.73 26.59 -13.59
C GLY A 54 -2.03 27.84 -12.74
N SER A 55 -2.69 28.85 -13.32
CA SER A 55 -3.13 30.04 -12.56
C SER A 55 -4.24 29.74 -11.55
N ALA A 56 -5.13 28.80 -11.87
CA ALA A 56 -6.13 28.33 -10.92
C ALA A 56 -5.48 27.57 -9.77
N ILE A 57 -4.52 26.67 -10.08
CA ILE A 57 -3.75 25.90 -9.09
C ILE A 57 -3.03 26.86 -8.13
N VAL A 58 -2.24 27.81 -8.65
CA VAL A 58 -1.52 28.77 -7.81
C VAL A 58 -2.47 29.56 -6.91
N ARG A 59 -3.59 30.05 -7.46
CA ARG A 59 -4.56 30.85 -6.69
C ARG A 59 -5.20 30.07 -5.55
N GLU A 60 -5.54 28.81 -5.81
CA GLU A 60 -6.22 27.95 -4.84
C GLU A 60 -5.26 27.38 -3.79
N ASP A 61 -4.07 26.98 -4.21
CA ASP A 61 -3.14 26.25 -3.37
C ASP A 61 -2.21 27.17 -2.55
N ALA A 62 -1.95 28.41 -3.00
CA ALA A 62 -1.04 29.33 -2.30
C ALA A 62 -1.44 29.61 -0.84
N PRO A 63 -2.73 29.81 -0.49
CA PRO A 63 -3.15 30.05 0.90
C PRO A 63 -2.89 28.85 1.82
N GLN A 64 -2.84 27.63 1.28
CA GLN A 64 -2.68 26.38 2.02
C GLN A 64 -1.38 25.64 1.73
N ALA A 65 -0.37 26.33 1.18
CA ALA A 65 0.89 25.76 0.74
C ALA A 65 1.57 24.86 1.80
N ALA A 66 1.62 25.30 3.06
CA ALA A 66 2.23 24.49 4.13
C ALA A 66 1.45 23.19 4.39
N ALA A 67 0.12 23.24 4.35
CA ALA A 67 -0.72 22.05 4.53
C ALA A 67 -0.57 21.08 3.35
N LEU A 68 -0.47 21.60 2.11
CA LEU A 68 -0.20 20.78 0.91
C LEU A 68 1.18 20.11 0.96
N THR A 69 2.23 20.81 1.39
CA THR A 69 3.55 20.19 1.59
C THR A 69 3.46 19.03 2.58
N LEU A 70 2.78 19.24 3.72
CA LEU A 70 2.59 18.18 4.72
C LEU A 70 1.73 17.04 4.18
N GLN A 71 0.71 17.34 3.39
CA GLN A 71 -0.11 16.33 2.71
C GLN A 71 0.75 15.43 1.82
N PHE A 72 1.58 15.98 0.92
CA PHE A 72 2.47 15.19 0.06
C PHE A 72 3.44 14.33 0.88
N LEU A 73 4.01 14.89 1.95
CA LEU A 73 4.89 14.13 2.84
C LEU A 73 4.18 12.95 3.50
N LEU A 74 2.92 13.10 3.90
CA LEU A 74 2.14 12.03 4.54
C LEU A 74 1.63 11.01 3.52
N THR A 75 0.94 11.46 2.46
CA THR A 75 0.25 10.55 1.53
C THR A 75 1.20 9.86 0.56
N GLU A 76 2.25 10.54 0.13
CA GLU A 76 3.21 9.98 -0.83
C GLU A 76 4.54 9.55 -0.19
N GLY A 77 4.94 10.17 0.94
CA GLY A 77 6.17 9.81 1.64
C GLY A 77 5.96 8.74 2.70
N VAL A 78 5.29 9.10 3.79
CA VAL A 78 5.08 8.19 4.94
C VAL A 78 4.26 6.97 4.54
N ALA A 79 3.17 7.16 3.78
CA ALA A 79 2.35 6.05 3.32
C ALA A 79 3.13 5.11 2.38
N ALA A 80 3.99 5.63 1.49
CA ALA A 80 4.82 4.78 0.64
C ALA A 80 5.79 3.91 1.44
N LEU A 81 6.45 4.46 2.46
CA LEU A 81 7.33 3.67 3.34
C LEU A 81 6.56 2.61 4.13
N ALA A 82 5.36 2.95 4.61
CA ALA A 82 4.48 2.00 5.27
C ALA A 82 4.04 0.89 4.30
N LEU A 83 3.66 1.24 3.06
CA LEU A 83 3.32 0.28 2.01
C LEU A 83 4.49 -0.65 1.69
N LEU A 84 5.73 -0.15 1.64
CA LEU A 84 6.92 -0.98 1.42
C LEU A 84 7.06 -2.07 2.48
N ILE A 85 6.86 -1.73 3.75
CA ILE A 85 6.90 -2.70 4.85
C ILE A 85 5.80 -3.76 4.67
N VAL A 86 4.58 -3.33 4.29
CA VAL A 86 3.46 -4.24 4.03
C VAL A 86 3.78 -5.17 2.85
N VAL A 87 4.27 -4.63 1.74
CA VAL A 87 4.67 -5.41 0.55
C VAL A 87 5.71 -6.46 0.91
N ILE A 88 6.79 -6.07 1.58
CA ILE A 88 7.85 -7.00 2.01
C ILE A 88 7.27 -8.07 2.95
N GLY A 89 6.43 -7.67 3.91
CA GLY A 89 5.80 -8.58 4.87
C GLY A 89 4.92 -9.63 4.20
N ILE A 90 4.06 -9.22 3.27
CA ILE A 90 3.19 -10.13 2.49
C ILE A 90 4.05 -11.14 1.70
N TRP A 91 5.07 -10.67 1.02
CA TRP A 91 5.86 -11.53 0.14
C TRP A 91 6.83 -12.44 0.88
N ARG A 92 7.21 -12.09 2.12
CA ARG A 92 7.88 -13.03 3.04
C ARG A 92 6.95 -14.15 3.50
N ALA A 93 5.65 -13.87 3.63
CA ALA A 93 4.64 -14.86 4.04
C ALA A 93 4.10 -15.70 2.87
N THR A 94 4.40 -15.33 1.62
CA THR A 94 3.88 -16.00 0.41
C THR A 94 4.89 -17.01 -0.11
N ALA A 95 4.41 -18.20 -0.48
CA ALA A 95 5.23 -19.23 -1.13
C ALA A 95 5.84 -18.71 -2.45
N SER A 96 6.96 -19.29 -2.87
CA SER A 96 7.64 -18.91 -4.12
C SER A 96 6.74 -19.15 -5.33
N GLY A 97 6.74 -18.21 -6.28
CA GLY A 97 5.93 -18.31 -7.51
C GLY A 97 5.86 -17.02 -8.31
N GLY A 98 5.26 -17.08 -9.49
CA GLY A 98 5.13 -15.92 -10.38
C GLY A 98 4.36 -14.76 -9.75
N ALA A 99 3.24 -15.02 -9.05
CA ALA A 99 2.46 -14.00 -8.37
C ALA A 99 3.30 -13.23 -7.33
N ARG A 100 4.17 -13.94 -6.59
CA ARG A 100 5.11 -13.32 -5.65
C ARG A 100 6.04 -12.33 -6.33
N ARG A 101 6.68 -12.74 -7.44
CA ARG A 101 7.64 -11.86 -8.16
C ARG A 101 6.94 -10.65 -8.74
N ILE A 102 5.82 -10.84 -9.44
CA ILE A 102 5.04 -9.76 -10.06
C ILE A 102 4.57 -8.77 -9.00
N GLY A 103 3.97 -9.25 -7.93
CA GLY A 103 3.46 -8.37 -6.87
C GLY A 103 4.56 -7.63 -6.12
N LEU A 104 5.72 -8.27 -5.87
CA LEU A 104 6.86 -7.60 -5.25
C LEU A 104 7.40 -6.46 -6.14
N VAL A 105 7.62 -6.75 -7.42
CA VAL A 105 8.09 -5.75 -8.38
C VAL A 105 7.09 -4.59 -8.51
N ALA A 106 5.81 -4.89 -8.68
CA ALA A 106 4.76 -3.88 -8.79
C ALA A 106 4.65 -3.03 -7.51
N GLY A 107 4.69 -3.67 -6.33
CA GLY A 107 4.64 -2.96 -5.05
C GLY A 107 5.84 -2.05 -4.83
N VAL A 108 7.06 -2.52 -5.09
CA VAL A 108 8.27 -1.70 -4.97
C VAL A 108 8.27 -0.57 -6.00
N ALA A 109 7.85 -0.83 -7.23
CA ALA A 109 7.73 0.21 -8.26
C ALA A 109 6.69 1.28 -7.86
N ALA A 110 5.53 0.88 -7.31
CA ALA A 110 4.53 1.83 -6.81
C ALA A 110 5.10 2.72 -5.70
N VAL A 111 5.88 2.15 -4.77
CA VAL A 111 6.57 2.92 -3.71
C VAL A 111 7.57 3.90 -4.32
N ALA A 112 8.37 3.48 -5.31
CA ALA A 112 9.31 4.37 -5.97
C ALA A 112 8.62 5.55 -6.68
N VAL A 113 7.48 5.30 -7.35
CA VAL A 113 6.66 6.35 -7.96
C VAL A 113 6.13 7.31 -6.87
N SER A 114 5.58 6.80 -5.76
CA SER A 114 5.12 7.65 -4.65
C SER A 114 6.22 8.52 -4.06
N LEU A 115 7.42 7.98 -3.85
CA LEU A 115 8.55 8.78 -3.36
C LEU A 115 8.96 9.86 -4.36
N THR A 116 8.90 9.57 -5.67
CA THR A 116 9.11 10.58 -6.71
C THR A 116 8.02 11.66 -6.65
N GLN A 117 6.76 11.27 -6.47
CA GLN A 117 5.65 12.22 -6.30
C GLN A 117 5.80 13.07 -5.04
N THR A 118 6.37 12.54 -3.95
CA THR A 118 6.70 13.35 -2.77
C THR A 118 7.63 14.51 -3.14
N VAL A 119 8.71 14.22 -3.86
CA VAL A 119 9.67 15.25 -4.27
C VAL A 119 9.01 16.26 -5.21
N LEU A 120 8.31 15.79 -6.25
CA LEU A 120 7.65 16.67 -7.23
C LEU A 120 6.53 17.49 -6.59
N GLY A 121 5.77 16.92 -5.65
CA GLY A 121 4.72 17.61 -4.92
C GLY A 121 5.29 18.72 -4.02
N VAL A 122 6.39 18.45 -3.32
CA VAL A 122 7.10 19.50 -2.56
C VAL A 122 7.63 20.58 -3.51
N CYS A 123 8.23 20.22 -4.66
CA CYS A 123 8.65 21.18 -5.67
C CYS A 123 7.47 22.01 -6.23
N LEU A 124 6.34 21.39 -6.50
CA LEU A 124 5.12 22.08 -6.92
C LEU A 124 4.75 23.17 -5.92
N VAL A 125 4.69 22.84 -4.65
CA VAL A 125 4.26 23.79 -3.61
C VAL A 125 5.32 24.86 -3.35
N GLU A 126 6.57 24.45 -3.09
CA GLU A 126 7.62 25.37 -2.61
C GLU A 126 8.18 26.26 -3.74
N ILE A 127 8.21 25.81 -4.97
CA ILE A 127 8.78 26.56 -6.10
C ILE A 127 7.69 27.19 -6.95
N ALA A 128 6.73 26.41 -7.45
CA ALA A 128 5.74 26.89 -8.39
C ALA A 128 4.60 27.67 -7.70
N VAL A 129 3.99 27.12 -6.65
CA VAL A 129 2.85 27.76 -5.98
C VAL A 129 3.30 28.99 -5.19
N ARG A 130 4.31 28.87 -4.33
CA ARG A 130 4.86 30.01 -3.57
C ARG A 130 5.57 31.04 -4.44
N GLY A 131 6.18 30.60 -5.55
CA GLY A 131 6.77 31.47 -6.55
C GLY A 131 5.78 32.12 -7.52
N HIS A 132 4.48 31.77 -7.43
CA HIS A 132 3.42 32.20 -8.34
C HIS A 132 3.69 31.90 -9.82
N ASP A 133 4.44 30.83 -10.11
CA ASP A 133 4.76 30.38 -11.47
C ASP A 133 3.66 29.42 -11.97
N ALA A 134 2.68 29.99 -12.69
CA ALA A 134 1.57 29.24 -13.24
C ALA A 134 1.99 28.21 -14.31
N ALA A 135 3.04 28.49 -15.08
CA ALA A 135 3.50 27.58 -16.13
C ALA A 135 4.13 26.34 -15.50
N LEU A 136 5.02 26.55 -14.52
CA LEU A 136 5.64 25.46 -13.77
C LEU A 136 4.62 24.67 -12.94
N ALA A 137 3.64 25.35 -12.30
CA ALA A 137 2.57 24.70 -11.55
C ALA A 137 1.75 23.76 -12.47
N SER A 138 1.38 24.22 -13.66
CA SER A 138 0.66 23.39 -14.64
C SER A 138 1.48 22.17 -15.06
N SER A 139 2.77 22.37 -15.40
CA SER A 139 3.64 21.28 -15.84
C SER A 139 3.84 20.22 -14.76
N LEU A 140 4.11 20.61 -13.52
CA LEU A 140 4.29 19.70 -12.40
C LEU A 140 3.01 18.94 -12.06
N THR A 141 1.85 19.62 -12.07
CA THR A 141 0.54 18.97 -11.82
C THR A 141 0.22 17.93 -12.90
N ILE A 142 0.50 18.22 -14.16
CA ILE A 142 0.34 17.24 -15.25
C ILE A 142 1.19 16.01 -14.99
N THR A 143 2.46 16.23 -14.67
CA THR A 143 3.40 15.11 -14.38
C THR A 143 2.95 14.30 -13.17
N LEU A 144 2.50 14.95 -12.09
CA LEU A 144 1.96 14.27 -10.91
C LEU A 144 0.73 13.42 -11.24
N ASN A 145 -0.20 13.92 -12.05
CA ASN A 145 -1.37 13.17 -12.49
C ASN A 145 -0.99 11.95 -13.34
N GLU A 146 -0.03 12.09 -14.25
CA GLU A 146 0.47 10.97 -15.05
C GLU A 146 1.14 9.90 -14.18
N LEU A 147 1.93 10.31 -13.19
CA LEU A 147 2.52 9.40 -12.21
C LEU A 147 1.46 8.73 -11.33
N ASP A 148 0.38 9.44 -10.97
CA ASP A 148 -0.76 8.83 -10.27
C ASP A 148 -1.40 7.73 -11.10
N GLY A 149 -1.61 7.97 -12.39
CA GLY A 149 -2.12 6.94 -13.30
C GLY A 149 -1.23 5.70 -13.34
N VAL A 150 0.09 5.87 -13.47
CA VAL A 150 1.07 4.78 -13.43
C VAL A 150 1.04 4.05 -12.07
N LYS A 151 1.02 4.80 -10.98
CA LYS A 151 0.93 4.25 -9.61
C LYS A 151 -0.33 3.40 -9.43
N MET A 152 -1.49 3.87 -9.91
CA MET A 152 -2.75 3.12 -9.83
C MET A 152 -2.68 1.79 -10.61
N VAL A 153 -2.03 1.76 -11.78
CA VAL A 153 -1.79 0.50 -12.51
C VAL A 153 -0.91 -0.45 -11.69
N LEU A 154 0.19 0.04 -11.13
CA LEU A 154 1.09 -0.77 -10.32
C LEU A 154 0.42 -1.33 -9.07
N LEU A 155 -0.40 -0.52 -8.39
CA LEU A 155 -1.21 -0.94 -7.24
C LEU A 155 -2.28 -1.96 -7.65
N ALA A 156 -2.92 -1.82 -8.80
CA ALA A 156 -3.85 -2.80 -9.32
C ALA A 156 -3.15 -4.16 -9.56
N VAL A 157 -1.98 -4.15 -10.19
CA VAL A 157 -1.16 -5.35 -10.38
C VAL A 157 -0.78 -5.99 -9.04
N LEU A 158 -0.37 -5.20 -8.05
CA LEU A 158 -0.07 -5.66 -6.69
C LEU A 158 -1.29 -6.36 -6.07
N VAL A 159 -2.46 -5.70 -6.10
CA VAL A 159 -3.70 -6.22 -5.51
C VAL A 159 -4.16 -7.50 -6.20
N PHE A 160 -4.11 -7.57 -7.53
CA PHE A 160 -4.43 -8.78 -8.28
C PHE A 160 -3.43 -9.91 -8.00
N ALA A 161 -2.13 -9.61 -7.87
CA ALA A 161 -1.13 -10.61 -7.51
C ALA A 161 -1.35 -11.20 -6.12
N VAL A 162 -1.71 -10.36 -5.11
CA VAL A 162 -2.09 -10.81 -3.77
C VAL A 162 -3.35 -11.67 -3.81
N SER A 163 -4.36 -11.26 -4.57
CA SER A 163 -5.62 -12.01 -4.75
C SER A 163 -5.35 -13.36 -5.43
N ALA A 164 -4.51 -13.38 -6.47
CA ALA A 164 -4.10 -14.62 -7.15
C ALA A 164 -3.31 -15.57 -6.23
N ALA A 165 -2.41 -15.03 -5.40
CA ALA A 165 -1.68 -15.81 -4.40
C ALA A 165 -2.64 -16.46 -3.39
N ARG A 166 -3.70 -15.75 -2.98
CA ARG A 166 -4.76 -16.31 -2.12
C ARG A 166 -5.56 -17.39 -2.83
N TRP A 167 -5.96 -17.15 -4.07
CA TRP A 167 -6.69 -18.13 -4.89
C TRP A 167 -5.91 -19.44 -5.02
N ARG A 168 -4.59 -19.33 -5.23
CA ARG A 168 -3.68 -20.48 -5.33
C ARG A 168 -3.25 -21.05 -3.97
N ARG A 169 -3.86 -20.62 -2.87
CA ARG A 169 -3.54 -21.04 -1.49
C ARG A 169 -2.09 -20.82 -1.05
N GLN A 170 -1.38 -19.93 -1.73
CA GLN A 170 0.03 -19.59 -1.42
C GLN A 170 0.18 -18.68 -0.19
N VAL A 171 -0.92 -18.08 0.25
CA VAL A 171 -0.99 -17.22 1.43
C VAL A 171 -2.31 -17.46 2.16
N ARG A 172 -2.31 -17.35 3.48
CA ARG A 172 -3.52 -17.53 4.31
C ARG A 172 -4.04 -16.18 4.80
N PHE A 173 -5.20 -15.79 4.31
CA PHE A 173 -6.02 -14.71 4.86
C PHE A 173 -7.51 -14.96 4.58
N PRO A 174 -8.45 -14.24 5.23
CA PRO A 174 -9.89 -14.47 5.10
C PRO A 174 -10.36 -14.42 3.64
N ILE A 175 -11.32 -15.30 3.30
CA ILE A 175 -11.80 -15.44 1.92
C ILE A 175 -12.49 -14.18 1.39
N TRP A 176 -13.10 -13.38 2.27
CA TRP A 176 -13.77 -12.13 1.89
C TRP A 176 -12.82 -11.08 1.32
N LEU A 177 -11.51 -11.18 1.59
CA LEU A 177 -10.49 -10.31 0.98
C LEU A 177 -10.32 -10.57 -0.52
N LEU A 178 -10.71 -11.71 -1.04
CA LEU A 178 -10.61 -12.01 -2.47
C LEU A 178 -11.54 -11.11 -3.31
N PRO A 179 -12.87 -11.07 -3.06
CA PRO A 179 -13.76 -10.17 -3.80
C PRO A 179 -13.40 -8.69 -3.55
N THR A 180 -12.99 -8.33 -2.34
CA THR A 180 -12.54 -6.97 -2.05
C THR A 180 -11.29 -6.61 -2.88
N GLY A 181 -10.32 -7.52 -3.00
CA GLY A 181 -9.14 -7.30 -3.84
C GLY A 181 -9.49 -7.14 -5.31
N ILE A 182 -10.39 -7.95 -5.85
CA ILE A 182 -10.84 -7.82 -7.24
C ILE A 182 -11.53 -6.47 -7.46
N ALA A 183 -12.46 -6.08 -6.57
CA ALA A 183 -13.14 -4.79 -6.64
C ALA A 183 -12.15 -3.62 -6.56
N THR A 184 -11.19 -3.67 -5.63
CA THR A 184 -10.12 -2.68 -5.50
C THR A 184 -9.29 -2.60 -6.79
N GLY A 185 -8.85 -3.73 -7.33
CA GLY A 185 -8.05 -3.75 -8.56
C GLY A 185 -8.78 -3.16 -9.76
N VAL A 186 -10.07 -3.47 -9.93
CA VAL A 186 -10.91 -2.90 -11.01
C VAL A 186 -11.07 -1.39 -10.81
N ALA A 187 -11.36 -0.93 -9.59
CA ALA A 187 -11.50 0.49 -9.29
C ALA A 187 -10.18 1.26 -9.53
N LEU A 188 -9.03 0.66 -9.18
CA LEU A 188 -7.71 1.24 -9.46
C LEU A 188 -7.43 1.36 -10.97
N VAL A 189 -7.80 0.36 -11.77
CA VAL A 189 -7.68 0.43 -13.23
C VAL A 189 -8.56 1.55 -13.81
N ALA A 190 -9.80 1.67 -13.34
CA ALA A 190 -10.69 2.76 -13.77
C ALA A 190 -10.10 4.13 -13.40
N SER A 191 -9.55 4.30 -12.19
CA SER A 191 -8.87 5.52 -11.77
C SER A 191 -7.63 5.81 -12.63
N ALA A 192 -6.83 4.79 -12.96
CA ALA A 192 -5.67 4.94 -13.82
C ALA A 192 -6.04 5.49 -15.20
N ILE A 193 -7.12 4.98 -15.79
CA ILE A 193 -7.64 5.49 -17.07
C ILE A 193 -8.03 6.97 -16.92
N GLY A 194 -8.66 7.37 -15.80
CA GLY A 194 -9.03 8.76 -15.53
C GLY A 194 -7.82 9.69 -15.52
N TYR A 195 -6.79 9.35 -14.80
CA TYR A 195 -5.58 10.16 -14.71
C TYR A 195 -4.79 10.20 -16.02
N LEU A 196 -4.57 9.05 -16.67
CA LEU A 196 -3.80 8.97 -17.92
C LEU A 196 -4.53 9.62 -19.12
N ALA A 197 -5.86 9.46 -19.19
CA ALA A 197 -6.68 10.09 -20.22
C ALA A 197 -7.10 11.52 -19.86
N ARG A 198 -6.71 12.05 -18.70
CA ARG A 198 -7.12 13.37 -18.17
C ARG A 198 -8.63 13.58 -18.21
N SER A 199 -9.37 12.55 -17.83
CA SER A 199 -10.83 12.54 -17.86
C SER A 199 -11.40 12.70 -16.45
N ASN A 200 -12.05 13.81 -16.17
CA ASN A 200 -12.71 14.05 -14.88
C ASN A 200 -13.77 12.98 -14.56
N ALA A 201 -14.45 12.45 -15.58
CA ALA A 201 -15.46 11.41 -15.38
C ALA A 201 -14.88 10.13 -14.75
N PHE A 202 -13.66 9.74 -15.15
CA PHE A 202 -13.00 8.55 -14.62
C PHE A 202 -12.13 8.86 -13.40
N SER A 203 -11.64 10.08 -13.23
CA SER A 203 -10.87 10.46 -12.03
C SER A 203 -11.72 10.37 -10.77
N VAL A 204 -13.05 10.56 -10.87
CA VAL A 204 -14.00 10.30 -9.76
C VAL A 204 -13.90 8.87 -9.21
N ALA A 205 -13.47 7.89 -10.03
CA ALA A 205 -13.22 6.54 -9.55
C ALA A 205 -12.15 6.47 -8.45
N ALA A 206 -11.27 7.48 -8.33
CA ALA A 206 -10.29 7.58 -7.26
C ALA A 206 -10.96 7.67 -5.87
N TRP A 207 -12.11 8.33 -5.77
CA TRP A 207 -12.89 8.41 -4.53
C TRP A 207 -13.43 7.05 -4.05
N VAL A 208 -13.56 6.09 -4.96
CA VAL A 208 -13.96 4.71 -4.63
C VAL A 208 -12.73 3.83 -4.45
N SER A 209 -11.74 3.95 -5.34
CA SER A 209 -10.56 3.09 -5.32
C SER A 209 -9.70 3.31 -4.09
N LEU A 210 -9.57 4.55 -3.61
CA LEU A 210 -8.75 4.88 -2.45
C LEU A 210 -9.29 4.24 -1.15
N PRO A 211 -10.57 4.44 -0.73
CA PRO A 211 -11.11 3.73 0.42
C PRO A 211 -10.99 2.21 0.33
N LEU A 212 -11.26 1.64 -0.83
CA LEU A 212 -11.11 0.20 -1.05
C LEU A 212 -9.66 -0.26 -0.88
N LEU A 213 -8.70 0.51 -1.40
CA LEU A 213 -7.28 0.23 -1.25
C LEU A 213 -6.84 0.31 0.23
N LEU A 214 -7.28 1.34 0.97
CA LEU A 214 -6.97 1.48 2.39
C LEU A 214 -7.51 0.29 3.19
N ILE A 215 -8.76 -0.10 2.94
CA ILE A 215 -9.37 -1.29 3.57
C ILE A 215 -8.59 -2.55 3.21
N PHE A 216 -8.27 -2.75 1.92
CA PHE A 216 -7.56 -3.93 1.45
C PHE A 216 -6.17 -4.04 2.07
N VAL A 217 -5.34 -2.99 1.99
CA VAL A 217 -3.97 -2.97 2.53
C VAL A 217 -3.97 -3.19 4.04
N THR A 218 -4.87 -2.50 4.76
CA THR A 218 -4.98 -2.66 6.22
C THR A 218 -5.41 -4.07 6.59
N ALA A 219 -6.45 -4.59 5.94
CA ALA A 219 -6.97 -5.93 6.23
C ALA A 219 -5.94 -7.03 5.91
N VAL A 220 -5.23 -6.92 4.77
CA VAL A 220 -4.16 -7.85 4.43
C VAL A 220 -3.04 -7.78 5.47
N GLY A 221 -2.57 -6.59 5.85
CA GLY A 221 -1.51 -6.44 6.83
C GLY A 221 -1.87 -6.95 8.24
N LEU A 222 -3.14 -6.84 8.63
CA LEU A 222 -3.63 -7.35 9.91
C LEU A 222 -3.87 -8.87 9.90
N CYS A 223 -4.30 -9.44 8.77
CA CYS A 223 -4.77 -10.82 8.66
C CYS A 223 -3.73 -11.80 8.12
N VAL A 224 -2.66 -11.32 7.46
CA VAL A 224 -1.60 -12.20 6.95
C VAL A 224 -0.91 -12.92 8.10
N ARG A 225 -0.94 -14.26 8.03
CA ARG A 225 -0.19 -15.14 8.93
C ARG A 225 0.94 -15.78 8.12
N PRO A 226 2.18 -15.81 8.63
CA PRO A 226 3.23 -16.62 8.01
C PRO A 226 2.78 -18.06 7.99
N GLY A 227 2.89 -18.71 6.83
CA GLY A 227 2.70 -20.15 6.76
C GLY A 227 3.73 -20.82 7.65
N SER A 228 3.29 -21.62 8.64
CA SER A 228 4.18 -22.51 9.37
C SER A 228 4.75 -23.50 8.35
N GLN A 229 6.07 -23.49 8.15
CA GLN A 229 6.75 -24.46 7.28
C GLN A 229 6.59 -25.92 7.77
N HIS A 230 6.05 -26.12 8.97
CA HIS A 230 5.80 -27.44 9.55
C HIS A 230 4.67 -28.23 8.88
N ASP A 231 3.70 -27.55 8.25
CA ASP A 231 2.56 -28.25 7.62
C ASP A 231 2.91 -28.90 6.27
N ALA A 232 4.06 -28.52 5.67
CA ALA A 232 4.51 -29.09 4.39
C ALA A 232 5.26 -30.44 4.55
N LEU A 233 5.66 -30.80 5.75
CA LEU A 233 6.39 -32.05 6.03
C LEU A 233 5.52 -33.14 6.66
N GLY A 234 4.25 -32.81 7.01
CA GLY A 234 3.34 -33.73 7.71
C GLY A 234 2.41 -34.54 6.81
N ASP A 235 2.29 -34.24 5.53
CA ASP A 235 1.30 -34.88 4.63
C ASP A 235 1.90 -36.02 3.78
N GLY A 236 3.01 -36.57 4.20
CA GLY A 236 3.73 -37.67 3.56
C GLY A 236 3.58 -39.00 4.29
N ARG A 237 2.35 -39.32 4.86
CA ARG A 237 2.04 -40.67 5.37
C ARG A 237 0.68 -41.13 4.89
#